data_0811be98c83c3a920c9b44469b1fe57a
#
_entry.id   0811be98c83c3a920c9b44469b1fe57a
#
_cell.length_a   1.000
_cell.length_b   1.000
_cell.length_c   1.000
_cell.angle_alpha   90.00
_cell.angle_beta   90.00
_cell.angle_gamma   90.00
#
_symmetry.space_group_name_H-M   'P 1'
#
loop_
_entity.id
_entity.type
_entity.pdbx_description
1 polymer ?
#
loop_
_entity_poly.entity_id
_entity_poly.type
_entity_poly.pdbx_seq_one_letter_code
_entity_poly.pdbx_strand_id
1 'polypeptide(L)'
;MYLLDTNICIFLKNKKSPNVLQKIKENKHLGIYISSITVAELQFGVYNSKYMERNRISLIKFLTPFSVLNFDDRDAEEFGKIRTSLKNEGKIIGAYDMLIAAQALAKNLILVTDNTKEFCRIKNLTIEDWK
;
A
#
# COMPACT_ATOMS: atom_id res chain seq x y z
N MET A 1 -11.17 -7.38 4.26
CA MET A 1 -10.32 -7.16 3.06
C MET A 1 -9.19 -6.21 3.38
N TYR A 2 -8.07 -6.40 2.75
CA TYR A 2 -6.82 -5.74 3.10
C TYR A 2 -6.19 -5.05 1.91
N LEU A 3 -5.52 -3.92 2.17
CA LEU A 3 -4.69 -3.23 1.20
C LEU A 3 -3.27 -3.17 1.75
N LEU A 4 -2.32 -3.74 1.02
CA LEU A 4 -0.91 -3.75 1.44
C LEU A 4 -0.26 -2.43 1.03
N ASP A 5 0.46 -1.77 1.95
CA ASP A 5 1.23 -0.59 1.56
C ASP A 5 2.51 -0.99 0.80
N THR A 6 3.18 0.00 0.23
CA THR A 6 4.35 -0.24 -0.61
C THR A 6 5.49 -0.90 0.16
N ASN A 7 5.75 -0.48 1.40
CA ASN A 7 6.83 -1.05 2.19
C ASN A 7 6.59 -2.52 2.53
N ILE A 8 5.36 -2.90 2.84
CA ILE A 8 4.99 -4.29 3.08
C ILE A 8 5.22 -5.13 1.81
N CYS A 9 4.88 -4.58 0.63
CA CYS A 9 5.14 -5.25 -0.64
C CYS A 9 6.64 -5.47 -0.87
N ILE A 10 7.47 -4.48 -0.54
CA ILE A 10 8.92 -4.59 -0.67
C ILE A 10 9.47 -5.66 0.28
N PHE A 11 9.02 -5.69 1.52
CA PHE A 11 9.42 -6.72 2.48
C PHE A 11 9.06 -8.12 1.97
N LEU A 12 7.84 -8.28 1.51
CA LEU A 12 7.35 -9.55 1.00
C LEU A 12 8.14 -9.99 -0.24
N LYS A 13 8.38 -9.07 -1.16
CA LYS A 13 9.13 -9.31 -2.38
C LYS A 13 10.57 -9.73 -2.10
N ASN A 14 11.20 -9.15 -1.09
CA ASN A 14 12.55 -9.45 -0.68
C ASN A 14 12.62 -10.60 0.33
N LYS A 15 11.50 -11.19 0.70
CA LYS A 15 11.37 -12.29 1.66
C LYS A 15 12.01 -11.97 3.02
N LYS A 16 11.93 -10.71 3.44
CA LYS A 16 12.55 -10.24 4.69
C LYS A 16 11.67 -10.44 5.93
N SER A 17 10.40 -10.77 5.77
CA SER A 17 9.49 -10.92 6.90
C SER A 17 8.65 -12.19 6.79
N PRO A 18 9.04 -13.28 7.49
CA PRO A 18 8.23 -14.49 7.54
C PRO A 18 6.84 -14.26 8.09
N ASN A 19 6.69 -13.30 9.03
CA ASN A 19 5.39 -12.98 9.62
C ASN A 19 4.42 -12.40 8.60
N VAL A 20 4.89 -11.52 7.73
CA VAL A 20 4.04 -10.96 6.66
C VAL A 20 3.57 -12.06 5.73
N LEU A 21 4.46 -12.96 5.32
CA LEU A 21 4.10 -14.07 4.44
C LEU A 21 3.06 -14.97 5.08
N GLN A 22 3.23 -15.28 6.37
CA GLN A 22 2.27 -16.10 7.11
C GLN A 22 0.90 -15.45 7.20
N LYS A 23 0.86 -14.15 7.50
CA LYS A 23 -0.39 -13.38 7.58
C LYS A 23 -1.11 -13.34 6.23
N ILE A 24 -0.37 -13.21 5.14
CA ILE A 24 -0.95 -13.27 3.79
C ILE A 24 -1.62 -14.61 3.54
N LYS A 25 -0.95 -15.71 3.88
CA LYS A 25 -1.52 -17.05 3.73
C LYS A 25 -2.79 -17.23 4.56
N GLU A 26 -2.78 -16.74 5.80
CA GLU A 26 -3.92 -16.84 6.71
C GLU A 26 -5.13 -16.03 6.25
N ASN A 27 -4.91 -14.88 5.59
CA ASN A 27 -5.95 -13.93 5.24
C ASN A 27 -6.29 -13.88 3.75
N LYS A 28 -5.64 -14.69 2.94
CA LYS A 28 -5.82 -14.69 1.48
C LYS A 28 -7.29 -14.81 1.06
N HIS A 29 -8.06 -15.63 1.76
CA HIS A 29 -9.48 -15.87 1.47
C HIS A 29 -10.36 -14.63 1.73
N LEU A 30 -9.88 -13.67 2.51
CA LEU A 30 -10.60 -12.43 2.82
C LEU A 30 -10.38 -11.32 1.79
N GLY A 31 -9.51 -11.54 0.82
CA GLY A 31 -9.16 -10.55 -0.20
C GLY A 31 -8.01 -9.65 0.22
N ILE A 32 -6.91 -9.75 -0.52
CA ILE A 32 -5.71 -8.93 -0.29
C ILE A 32 -5.40 -8.21 -1.60
N TYR A 33 -5.36 -6.88 -1.53
CA TYR A 33 -5.21 -6.01 -2.69
C TYR A 33 -3.95 -5.18 -2.61
N ILE A 34 -3.46 -4.78 -3.79
CA ILE A 34 -2.36 -3.84 -3.95
C ILE A 34 -2.88 -2.66 -4.77
N SER A 35 -2.61 -1.44 -4.33
CA SER A 35 -3.00 -0.23 -5.04
C SER A 35 -2.22 -0.06 -6.34
N SER A 36 -2.87 0.50 -7.37
CA SER A 36 -2.16 0.95 -8.57
C SER A 36 -1.10 2.01 -8.23
N ILE A 37 -1.27 2.76 -7.14
CA ILE A 37 -0.26 3.70 -6.65
C ILE A 37 1.00 2.95 -6.20
N THR A 38 0.83 1.85 -5.44
CA THR A 38 1.94 0.99 -5.04
C THR A 38 2.63 0.39 -6.27
N VAL A 39 1.85 -0.07 -7.26
CA VAL A 39 2.40 -0.58 -8.50
C VAL A 39 3.27 0.48 -9.20
N ALA A 40 2.81 1.75 -9.21
CA ALA A 40 3.59 2.83 -9.80
C ALA A 40 4.93 3.02 -9.07
N GLU A 41 4.94 2.97 -7.74
CA GLU A 41 6.17 3.05 -6.96
C GLU A 41 7.12 1.88 -7.26
N LEU A 42 6.57 0.67 -7.34
CA LEU A 42 7.35 -0.53 -7.64
C LEU A 42 7.91 -0.49 -9.07
N GLN A 43 7.15 0.02 -10.03
CA GLN A 43 7.62 0.21 -11.41
C GLN A 43 8.76 1.23 -11.47
N PHE A 44 8.67 2.32 -10.72
CA PHE A 44 9.79 3.25 -10.63
C PHE A 44 11.04 2.54 -10.12
N GLY A 45 10.91 1.70 -9.10
CA GLY A 45 12.03 0.91 -8.59
C GLY A 45 12.65 0.00 -9.65
N VAL A 46 11.83 -0.59 -10.53
CA VAL A 46 12.30 -1.43 -11.63
C VAL A 46 13.11 -0.61 -12.65
N TYR A 47 12.51 0.47 -13.16
CA TYR A 47 13.12 1.27 -14.22
C TYR A 47 14.34 2.05 -13.76
N ASN A 48 14.43 2.33 -12.46
CA ASN A 48 15.56 3.02 -11.85
C ASN A 48 16.65 2.04 -11.38
N SER A 49 16.54 0.75 -11.69
CA SER A 49 17.49 -0.27 -11.23
C SER A 49 18.53 -0.60 -12.30
N LYS A 50 19.64 -1.16 -11.85
CA LYS A 50 20.73 -1.60 -12.72
C LYS A 50 20.34 -2.80 -13.60
N TYR A 51 19.53 -3.72 -13.06
CA TYR A 51 19.09 -4.92 -13.77
C TYR A 51 17.59 -4.84 -14.09
N MET A 52 17.25 -3.86 -14.90
CA MET A 52 15.87 -3.48 -15.19
C MET A 52 15.03 -4.65 -15.71
N GLU A 53 15.51 -5.38 -16.70
CA GLU A 53 14.73 -6.45 -17.32
C GLU A 53 14.45 -7.60 -16.35
N ARG A 54 15.45 -7.99 -15.57
CA ARG A 54 15.29 -9.02 -14.54
C ARG A 54 14.30 -8.58 -13.48
N ASN A 55 14.40 -7.32 -13.03
CA ASN A 55 13.53 -6.78 -12.00
C ASN A 55 12.11 -6.59 -12.50
N ARG A 56 11.93 -6.26 -13.80
CA ARG A 56 10.62 -6.17 -14.42
C ARG A 56 9.90 -7.52 -14.38
N ILE A 57 10.59 -8.59 -14.77
CA ILE A 57 10.04 -9.95 -14.74
C ILE A 57 9.72 -10.36 -13.30
N SER A 58 10.60 -10.07 -12.36
CA SER A 58 10.38 -10.36 -10.94
C SER A 58 9.12 -9.65 -10.41
N LEU A 59 8.90 -8.40 -10.80
CA LEU A 59 7.70 -7.66 -10.39
C LEU A 59 6.43 -8.28 -10.97
N ILE A 60 6.43 -8.68 -12.22
CA ILE A 60 5.28 -9.34 -12.84
C ILE A 60 4.92 -10.61 -12.06
N LYS A 61 5.91 -11.43 -11.72
CA LYS A 61 5.70 -12.65 -10.94
C LYS A 61 5.15 -12.34 -9.55
N PHE A 62 5.69 -11.31 -8.90
CA PHE A 62 5.23 -10.90 -7.57
C PHE A 62 3.77 -10.48 -7.58
N LEU A 63 3.34 -9.70 -8.57
CA LEU A 63 1.99 -9.16 -8.64
C LEU A 63 0.94 -10.19 -9.05
N THR A 64 1.33 -11.28 -9.71
CA THR A 64 0.40 -12.26 -10.29
C THR A 64 -0.64 -12.79 -9.29
N PRO A 65 -0.30 -13.16 -8.04
CA PRO A 65 -1.30 -13.69 -7.10
C PRO A 65 -2.19 -12.62 -6.45
N PHE A 66 -1.94 -11.34 -6.68
CA PHE A 66 -2.70 -10.25 -6.06
C PHE A 66 -3.65 -9.59 -7.03
N SER A 67 -4.72 -9.00 -6.49
CA SER A 67 -5.59 -8.13 -7.27
C SER A 67 -5.13 -6.69 -7.10
N VAL A 68 -4.98 -5.99 -8.21
CA VAL A 68 -4.61 -4.57 -8.21
C VAL A 68 -5.87 -3.73 -8.23
N LEU A 69 -5.99 -2.78 -7.30
CA LEU A 69 -7.10 -1.82 -7.26
C LEU A 69 -6.67 -0.51 -7.91
N ASN A 70 -7.41 -0.09 -8.91
CA ASN A 70 -7.18 1.18 -9.58
C ASN A 70 -7.64 2.34 -8.69
N PHE A 71 -6.82 3.38 -8.61
CA PHE A 71 -7.18 4.61 -7.92
C PHE A 71 -8.25 5.35 -8.73
N ASP A 72 -9.40 5.61 -8.13
CA ASP A 72 -10.54 6.21 -8.82
C ASP A 72 -11.00 7.54 -8.21
N ASP A 73 -12.11 8.10 -8.71
CA ASP A 73 -12.61 9.41 -8.30
C ASP A 73 -13.00 9.46 -6.82
N ARG A 74 -13.50 8.36 -6.27
CA ARG A 74 -13.87 8.30 -4.85
C ARG A 74 -12.63 8.34 -3.96
N ASP A 75 -11.58 7.66 -4.39
CA ASP A 75 -10.29 7.69 -3.72
C ASP A 75 -9.69 9.09 -3.76
N ALA A 76 -9.85 9.78 -4.89
CA ALA A 76 -9.38 11.16 -5.05
C ALA A 76 -10.08 12.12 -4.09
N GLU A 77 -11.39 11.97 -3.88
CA GLU A 77 -12.14 12.78 -2.94
C GLU A 77 -11.64 12.57 -1.51
N GLU A 78 -11.45 11.33 -1.10
CA GLU A 78 -10.90 11.02 0.22
C GLU A 78 -9.48 11.58 0.39
N PHE A 79 -8.66 11.54 -0.66
CA PHE A 79 -7.33 12.15 -0.63
C PHE A 79 -7.41 13.65 -0.30
N GLY A 80 -8.31 14.36 -0.97
CA GLY A 80 -8.50 15.80 -0.71
C GLY A 80 -8.85 16.08 0.75
N LYS A 81 -9.74 15.28 1.32
CA LYS A 81 -10.14 15.42 2.73
C LYS A 81 -8.97 15.12 3.68
N ILE A 82 -8.25 14.04 3.45
CA ILE A 82 -7.10 13.65 4.27
C ILE A 82 -6.03 14.73 4.25
N ARG A 83 -5.63 15.16 3.07
CA ARG A 83 -4.55 16.14 2.90
C ARG A 83 -4.91 17.48 3.56
N THR A 84 -6.14 17.93 3.40
CA THR A 84 -6.63 19.15 4.03
C THR A 84 -6.59 19.06 5.55
N SER A 85 -7.11 17.95 6.11
CA SER A 85 -7.12 17.72 7.54
C SER A 85 -5.70 17.69 8.13
N LEU A 86 -4.80 16.93 7.53
CA LEU A 86 -3.41 16.83 8.02
C LEU A 86 -2.65 18.14 7.87
N LYS A 87 -2.88 18.87 6.78
CA LYS A 87 -2.27 20.20 6.58
C LYS A 87 -2.72 21.16 7.68
N ASN A 88 -4.00 21.19 7.98
CA ASN A 88 -4.56 22.08 9.01
C ASN A 88 -4.03 21.74 10.41
N GLU A 89 -3.72 20.49 10.67
CA GLU A 89 -3.15 20.02 11.93
C GLU A 89 -1.62 20.15 11.99
N GLY A 90 -0.97 20.52 10.87
CA GLY A 90 0.49 20.54 10.79
C GLY A 90 1.13 19.17 10.85
N LYS A 91 0.43 18.12 10.42
CA LYS A 91 0.87 16.72 10.54
C LYS A 91 0.87 15.98 9.20
N ILE A 92 1.30 16.66 8.14
CA ILE A 92 1.28 16.07 6.80
C ILE A 92 2.23 14.88 6.72
N ILE A 93 1.87 13.89 5.90
CA ILE A 93 2.69 12.72 5.61
C ILE A 93 2.99 12.70 4.10
N GLY A 94 3.78 11.71 3.64
CA GLY A 94 4.12 11.60 2.23
C GLY A 94 2.91 11.49 1.32
N ALA A 95 3.01 12.07 0.12
CA ALA A 95 1.87 12.13 -0.82
C ALA A 95 1.40 10.74 -1.25
N TYR A 96 2.31 9.83 -1.57
CA TYR A 96 1.92 8.46 -1.95
C TYR A 96 1.23 7.74 -0.79
N ASP A 97 1.69 7.94 0.43
CA ASP A 97 1.05 7.33 1.62
C ASP A 97 -0.36 7.86 1.80
N MET A 98 -0.58 9.17 1.58
CA MET A 98 -1.93 9.76 1.63
C MET A 98 -2.84 9.18 0.54
N LEU A 99 -2.32 8.94 -0.66
CA LEU A 99 -3.10 8.34 -1.76
C LEU A 99 -3.51 6.91 -1.40
N ILE A 100 -2.60 6.12 -0.87
CA ILE A 100 -2.89 4.74 -0.46
C ILE A 100 -3.90 4.71 0.69
N ALA A 101 -3.73 5.57 1.68
CA ALA A 101 -4.67 5.70 2.79
C ALA A 101 -6.07 6.11 2.32
N ALA A 102 -6.13 7.05 1.38
CA ALA A 102 -7.39 7.49 0.78
C ALA A 102 -8.13 6.33 0.12
N GLN A 103 -7.42 5.50 -0.61
CA GLN A 103 -8.01 4.34 -1.25
C GLN A 103 -8.53 3.34 -0.22
N ALA A 104 -7.77 3.09 0.84
CA ALA A 104 -8.21 2.20 1.91
C ALA A 104 -9.50 2.69 2.56
N LEU A 105 -9.59 4.00 2.84
CA LEU A 105 -10.80 4.59 3.40
C LEU A 105 -11.98 4.51 2.44
N ALA A 106 -11.79 4.92 1.19
CA ALA A 106 -12.87 4.95 0.20
C ALA A 106 -13.42 3.55 -0.09
N LYS A 107 -12.59 2.54 -0.06
CA LYS A 107 -12.96 1.15 -0.34
C LYS A 107 -13.22 0.33 0.92
N ASN A 108 -13.12 0.96 2.09
CA ASN A 108 -13.37 0.31 3.37
C ASN A 108 -12.45 -0.90 3.62
N LEU A 109 -11.17 -0.72 3.31
CA LEU A 109 -10.15 -1.75 3.46
C LEU A 109 -9.29 -1.49 4.69
N ILE A 110 -8.76 -2.56 5.28
CA ILE A 110 -7.75 -2.45 6.33
C ILE A 110 -6.40 -2.24 5.66
N LEU A 111 -5.70 -1.17 6.03
CA LEU A 111 -4.36 -0.90 5.50
C LEU A 111 -3.33 -1.68 6.31
N VAL A 112 -2.55 -2.50 5.62
CA VAL A 112 -1.45 -3.25 6.23
C VAL A 112 -0.16 -2.46 6.02
N THR A 113 0.43 -2.01 7.13
CA THR A 113 1.61 -1.16 7.12
C THR A 113 2.41 -1.34 8.40
N ASP A 114 3.72 -1.13 8.33
CA ASP A 114 4.56 -1.03 9.51
C ASP A 114 4.80 0.44 9.93
N ASN A 115 4.38 1.39 9.10
CA ASN A 115 4.49 2.83 9.39
C ASN A 115 3.28 3.33 10.18
N THR A 116 3.02 2.69 11.32
CA THR A 116 1.85 3.00 12.13
C THR A 116 1.88 4.40 12.71
N LYS A 117 3.08 4.92 12.98
CA LYS A 117 3.27 6.27 13.53
C LYS A 117 2.67 7.35 12.64
N GLU A 118 2.87 7.27 11.32
CA GLU A 118 2.34 8.25 10.38
C GLU A 118 0.88 7.98 10.03
N PHE A 119 0.53 6.74 9.73
CA PHE A 119 -0.83 6.42 9.31
C PHE A 119 -1.86 6.56 10.44
N CYS A 120 -1.47 6.47 11.72
CA CYS A 120 -2.39 6.70 12.83
C CYS A 120 -2.88 8.16 12.91
N ARG A 121 -2.25 9.08 12.18
CA ARG A 121 -2.70 10.48 12.08
C ARG A 121 -3.98 10.62 11.28
N ILE A 122 -4.37 9.61 10.52
CA ILE A 122 -5.54 9.65 9.64
C ILE A 122 -6.73 9.06 10.37
N LYS A 123 -7.77 9.88 10.57
CA LYS A 123 -8.99 9.47 11.25
C LYS A 123 -9.74 8.41 10.46
N ASN A 124 -10.34 7.47 11.18
CA ASN A 124 -11.20 6.41 10.63
C ASN A 124 -10.46 5.36 9.80
N LEU A 125 -9.14 5.47 9.65
CA LEU A 125 -8.35 4.47 8.94
C LEU A 125 -8.04 3.31 9.89
N THR A 126 -8.41 2.11 9.49
CA THR A 126 -8.05 0.89 10.21
C THR A 126 -6.71 0.40 9.67
N ILE A 127 -5.73 0.23 10.55
CA ILE A 127 -4.40 -0.23 10.19
C ILE A 127 -4.04 -1.49 10.97
N GLU A 128 -3.27 -2.36 10.34
CA GLU A 128 -2.67 -3.54 10.98
C GLU A 128 -1.20 -3.61 10.59
N ASP A 129 -0.37 -3.97 11.55
CA ASP A 129 1.05 -4.23 11.32
C ASP A 129 1.27 -5.75 11.34
N TRP A 130 1.70 -6.30 10.20
CA TRP A 130 1.92 -7.73 10.05
C TRP A 130 3.40 -8.13 10.20
N LYS A 131 4.27 -7.16 10.44
CA LYS A 131 5.70 -7.42 10.69
C LYS A 131 5.95 -7.94 12.13
#